data_b68c6fb3fd6821af06d5c431be8d466f
#
_entry.id   b68c6fb3fd6821af06d5c431be8d466f
#
_cell.length_a   1.000
_cell.length_b   1.000
_cell.length_c   1.000
_cell.angle_alpha   90.00
_cell.angle_beta   90.00
_cell.angle_gamma   90.00
#
_symmetry.space_group_name_H-M   'P 1'
#
loop_
_entity.id
_entity.type
_entity.pdbx_description
1 polymer ?
#
loop_
_entity_poly.entity_id
_entity_poly.type
_entity_poly.pdbx_seq_one_letter_code
_entity_poly.pdbx_strand_id
1 'polypeptide(L)'
;DHAEELARLAVNETGMGVYEHKVAKNRNKSKGVYYNLRGKKSMGIIDMDEKTGLIEIAKPIGVVAGITPMTNPIVTPVSKIIFALKTKNAIIIAPHPQSKRCSALAVNLIKDVVAPFGVPADLIQVIDEPSIDKTKELMEACDVVVATGGMPMVKSAYSSGKPSFGVGAGN
;
A
#
# COMPACT_ATOMS: atom_id res chain seq x y z
N ASP A 1 6.50 -18.01 -4.87
CA ASP A 1 5.06 -17.65 -4.85
C ASP A 1 4.48 -17.98 -3.46
N HIS A 2 4.27 -16.94 -2.65
CA HIS A 2 3.77 -17.04 -1.26
C HIS A 2 2.24 -16.86 -1.15
N ALA A 3 1.50 -16.93 -2.27
CA ALA A 3 0.06 -16.62 -2.28
C ALA A 3 -0.75 -17.55 -1.37
N GLU A 4 -0.38 -18.82 -1.28
CA GLU A 4 -1.06 -19.83 -0.45
C GLU A 4 -0.77 -19.65 1.03
N GLU A 5 0.49 -19.48 1.39
CA GLU A 5 0.93 -19.22 2.77
C GLU A 5 0.25 -17.96 3.33
N LEU A 6 0.32 -16.86 2.59
CA LEU A 6 -0.31 -15.60 2.95
C LEU A 6 -1.84 -15.68 3.04
N ALA A 7 -2.49 -16.46 2.15
CA ALA A 7 -3.93 -16.67 2.20
C ALA A 7 -4.34 -17.45 3.46
N ARG A 8 -3.60 -18.51 3.79
CA ARG A 8 -3.84 -19.33 5.00
C ARG A 8 -3.69 -18.49 6.26
N LEU A 9 -2.60 -17.73 6.35
CA LEU A 9 -2.36 -16.86 7.50
C LEU A 9 -3.45 -15.79 7.63
N ALA A 10 -3.85 -15.16 6.52
CA ALA A 10 -4.91 -14.14 6.54
C ALA A 10 -6.26 -14.69 6.99
N VAL A 11 -6.66 -15.89 6.54
CA VAL A 11 -7.90 -16.52 6.99
C VAL A 11 -7.83 -16.88 8.48
N ASN A 12 -6.72 -17.47 8.91
CA ASN A 12 -6.54 -17.88 10.30
C ASN A 12 -6.51 -16.69 11.28
N GLU A 13 -5.88 -15.60 10.89
CA GLU A 13 -5.75 -14.41 11.75
C GLU A 13 -7.02 -13.58 11.80
N THR A 14 -7.70 -13.41 10.66
CA THR A 14 -8.86 -12.50 10.56
C THR A 14 -10.21 -13.20 10.71
N GLY A 15 -10.25 -14.52 10.55
CA GLY A 15 -11.51 -15.27 10.44
C GLY A 15 -12.33 -14.94 9.20
N MET A 16 -11.76 -14.21 8.21
CA MET A 16 -12.53 -13.67 7.07
C MET A 16 -12.15 -14.31 5.75
N GLY A 17 -13.17 -14.67 5.00
CA GLY A 17 -13.08 -15.13 3.62
C GLY A 17 -12.76 -16.60 3.48
N VAL A 18 -12.82 -17.10 2.25
CA VAL A 18 -12.54 -18.47 1.87
C VAL A 18 -11.11 -18.57 1.37
N TYR A 19 -10.39 -19.59 1.81
CA TYR A 19 -8.96 -19.78 1.52
C TYR A 19 -8.65 -19.76 0.01
N GLU A 20 -9.37 -20.56 -0.76
CA GLU A 20 -9.15 -20.68 -2.22
C GLU A 20 -9.38 -19.35 -2.93
N HIS A 21 -10.40 -18.60 -2.51
CA HIS A 21 -10.67 -17.27 -3.04
C HIS A 21 -9.57 -16.27 -2.67
N LYS A 22 -9.02 -16.37 -1.45
CA LYS A 22 -7.88 -15.53 -1.03
C LYS A 22 -6.61 -15.84 -1.82
N VAL A 23 -6.33 -17.12 -2.10
CA VAL A 23 -5.20 -17.53 -2.97
C VAL A 23 -5.35 -16.93 -4.36
N ALA A 24 -6.51 -17.14 -5.00
CA ALA A 24 -6.79 -16.59 -6.32
C ALA A 24 -6.69 -15.05 -6.34
N LYS A 25 -7.25 -14.40 -5.32
CA LYS A 25 -7.17 -12.95 -5.17
C LYS A 25 -5.73 -12.47 -5.02
N ASN A 26 -4.92 -13.08 -4.15
CA ASN A 26 -3.53 -12.71 -3.94
C ASN A 26 -2.74 -12.77 -5.25
N ARG A 27 -2.89 -13.85 -6.01
CA ARG A 27 -2.23 -14.02 -7.31
C ARG A 27 -2.69 -13.02 -8.35
N ASN A 28 -4.01 -12.95 -8.58
CA ASN A 28 -4.57 -12.19 -9.69
C ASN A 28 -4.47 -10.67 -9.46
N LYS A 29 -4.76 -10.19 -8.25
CA LYS A 29 -4.73 -8.75 -7.97
C LYS A 29 -3.32 -8.20 -7.92
N SER A 30 -2.37 -8.91 -7.32
CA SER A 30 -0.97 -8.47 -7.29
C SER A 30 -0.38 -8.40 -8.71
N LYS A 31 -0.61 -9.44 -9.53
CA LYS A 31 -0.23 -9.42 -10.96
C LYS A 31 -0.94 -8.33 -11.73
N GLY A 32 -2.25 -8.14 -11.49
CA GLY A 32 -3.05 -7.11 -12.16
C GLY A 32 -2.51 -5.71 -11.91
N VAL A 33 -2.14 -5.38 -10.68
CA VAL A 33 -1.50 -4.09 -10.34
C VAL A 33 -0.17 -3.93 -11.07
N TYR A 34 0.68 -4.95 -11.04
CA TYR A 34 1.96 -4.92 -11.75
C TYR A 34 1.78 -4.68 -13.26
N TYR A 35 0.92 -5.46 -13.92
CA TYR A 35 0.71 -5.32 -15.36
C TYR A 35 0.07 -3.97 -15.73
N ASN A 36 -0.85 -3.46 -14.91
CA ASN A 36 -1.45 -2.15 -15.14
C ASN A 36 -0.41 -1.02 -15.07
N LEU A 37 0.59 -1.15 -14.22
CA LEU A 37 1.61 -0.12 -14.03
C LEU A 37 2.83 -0.28 -14.94
N ARG A 38 3.05 -1.48 -15.48
CA ARG A 38 4.19 -1.77 -16.35
C ARG A 38 4.17 -0.86 -17.58
N GLY A 39 5.31 -0.26 -17.89
CA GLY A 39 5.47 0.63 -19.05
C GLY A 39 4.91 2.05 -18.85
N LYS A 40 4.11 2.32 -17.83
CA LYS A 40 3.65 3.69 -17.55
C LYS A 40 4.80 4.54 -17.02
N LYS A 41 4.97 5.72 -17.58
CA LYS A 41 5.89 6.74 -17.04
C LYS A 41 5.37 7.19 -15.68
N SER A 42 6.26 7.32 -14.71
CA SER A 42 5.89 7.68 -13.32
C SER A 42 6.89 8.63 -12.68
N MET A 43 7.96 8.98 -13.39
CA MET A 43 9.04 9.86 -12.94
C MET A 43 9.62 10.66 -14.08
N GLY A 44 10.08 11.87 -13.77
CA GLY A 44 10.61 12.81 -14.77
C GLY A 44 9.52 13.36 -15.67
N ILE A 45 9.85 13.72 -16.90
CA ILE A 45 8.88 14.23 -17.86
C ILE A 45 7.93 13.09 -18.27
N ILE A 46 6.66 13.21 -17.89
CA ILE A 46 5.61 12.24 -18.18
C ILE A 46 4.81 12.62 -19.42
N ASP A 47 4.64 13.91 -19.68
CA ASP A 47 3.99 14.45 -20.87
C ASP A 47 4.59 15.78 -21.29
N MET A 48 4.46 16.13 -22.59
CA MET A 48 4.88 17.40 -23.18
C MET A 48 3.90 17.75 -24.30
N ASP A 49 3.20 18.84 -24.11
CA ASP A 49 2.33 19.42 -25.15
C ASP A 49 3.07 20.52 -25.90
N GLU A 50 3.52 20.23 -27.10
CA GLU A 50 4.25 21.17 -27.93
C GLU A 50 3.39 22.39 -28.37
N LYS A 51 2.06 22.29 -28.39
CA LYS A 51 1.16 23.36 -28.81
C LYS A 51 1.00 24.42 -27.71
N THR A 52 0.91 23.99 -26.48
CA THR A 52 0.75 24.87 -25.31
C THR A 52 2.07 25.20 -24.62
N GLY A 53 3.14 24.47 -24.91
CA GLY A 53 4.43 24.57 -24.22
C GLY A 53 4.41 23.99 -22.80
N LEU A 54 3.36 23.24 -22.41
CA LEU A 54 3.25 22.64 -21.09
C LEU A 54 4.09 21.37 -21.00
N ILE A 55 4.84 21.26 -19.90
CA ILE A 55 5.62 20.07 -19.57
C ILE A 55 5.14 19.54 -18.23
N GLU A 56 4.66 18.29 -18.19
CA GLU A 56 4.26 17.60 -16.98
C GLU A 56 5.41 16.77 -16.42
N ILE A 57 5.83 17.07 -15.20
CA ILE A 57 6.96 16.40 -14.54
C ILE A 57 6.49 15.71 -13.26
N ALA A 58 6.62 14.38 -13.22
CA ALA A 58 6.38 13.62 -12.01
C ALA A 58 7.61 13.60 -11.09
N LYS A 59 7.39 13.85 -9.81
CA LYS A 59 8.41 13.81 -8.74
C LYS A 59 7.91 12.97 -7.56
N PRO A 60 8.81 12.36 -6.74
CA PRO A 60 8.41 11.75 -5.47
C PRO A 60 7.75 12.79 -4.57
N ILE A 61 6.76 12.35 -3.80
CA ILE A 61 6.14 13.20 -2.78
C ILE A 61 6.83 13.08 -1.42
N GLY A 62 7.50 11.94 -1.16
CA GLY A 62 8.20 11.65 0.08
C GLY A 62 7.77 10.35 0.74
N VAL A 63 7.19 10.43 1.95
CA VAL A 63 6.75 9.29 2.75
C VAL A 63 5.24 9.11 2.64
N VAL A 64 4.83 7.90 2.24
CA VAL A 64 3.42 7.50 2.11
C VAL A 64 2.95 6.76 3.38
N ALA A 65 1.88 7.23 4.00
CA ALA A 65 1.16 6.44 5.00
C ALA A 65 0.18 5.49 4.31
N GLY A 66 0.49 4.20 4.31
CA GLY A 66 -0.31 3.15 3.68
C GLY A 66 -1.26 2.45 4.66
N ILE A 67 -2.48 2.96 4.87
CA ILE A 67 -3.43 2.36 5.82
C ILE A 67 -4.22 1.26 5.13
N THR A 68 -4.27 0.08 5.76
CA THR A 68 -4.82 -1.12 5.14
C THR A 68 -5.90 -1.80 5.96
N PRO A 69 -6.95 -2.35 5.30
CA PRO A 69 -8.09 -2.95 5.97
C PRO A 69 -7.85 -4.42 6.34
N MET A 70 -8.63 -4.94 7.27
CA MET A 70 -8.66 -6.34 7.64
C MET A 70 -9.17 -7.25 6.50
N THR A 71 -10.06 -6.75 5.65
CA THR A 71 -10.69 -7.54 4.58
C THR A 71 -9.75 -7.98 3.47
N ASN A 72 -8.72 -7.17 3.19
CA ASN A 72 -7.71 -7.41 2.16
C ASN A 72 -6.28 -7.15 2.69
N PRO A 73 -5.84 -7.91 3.72
CA PRO A 73 -4.63 -7.60 4.46
C PRO A 73 -3.33 -7.91 3.70
N ILE A 74 -3.41 -8.61 2.59
CA ILE A 74 -2.26 -8.97 1.74
C ILE A 74 -2.22 -8.09 0.49
N VAL A 75 -3.29 -8.09 -0.28
CA VAL A 75 -3.31 -7.42 -1.59
C VAL A 75 -3.20 -5.90 -1.46
N THR A 76 -3.83 -5.33 -0.42
CA THR A 76 -3.81 -3.87 -0.23
C THR A 76 -2.42 -3.34 0.08
N PRO A 77 -1.67 -3.87 1.08
CA PRO A 77 -0.29 -3.42 1.29
C PRO A 77 0.61 -3.69 0.08
N VAL A 78 0.52 -4.87 -0.56
CA VAL A 78 1.29 -5.17 -1.78
C VAL A 78 1.06 -4.12 -2.86
N SER A 79 -0.20 -3.78 -3.13
CA SER A 79 -0.54 -2.78 -4.15
C SER A 79 0.02 -1.40 -3.81
N LYS A 80 -0.12 -0.97 -2.55
CA LYS A 80 0.37 0.34 -2.09
C LYS A 80 1.90 0.42 -2.15
N ILE A 81 2.59 -0.65 -1.79
CA ILE A 81 4.06 -0.73 -1.91
C ILE A 81 4.48 -0.63 -3.38
N ILE A 82 3.82 -1.33 -4.30
CA ILE A 82 4.13 -1.24 -5.73
C ILE A 82 3.94 0.20 -6.23
N PHE A 83 2.86 0.89 -5.82
CA PHE A 83 2.65 2.30 -6.18
C PHE A 83 3.76 3.20 -5.64
N ALA A 84 4.10 3.08 -4.36
CA ALA A 84 5.13 3.88 -3.72
C ALA A 84 6.49 3.68 -4.38
N LEU A 85 6.92 2.43 -4.55
CA LEU A 85 8.22 2.11 -5.18
C LEU A 85 8.30 2.59 -6.62
N LYS A 86 7.23 2.39 -7.41
CA LYS A 86 7.18 2.84 -8.80
C LYS A 86 7.34 4.36 -8.92
N THR A 87 6.87 5.11 -7.94
CA THR A 87 6.94 6.58 -7.89
C THR A 87 8.08 7.09 -7.00
N LYS A 88 9.01 6.20 -6.62
CA LYS A 88 10.21 6.50 -5.80
C LYS A 88 9.90 7.14 -4.44
N ASN A 89 8.79 6.75 -3.83
CA ASN A 89 8.41 7.16 -2.48
C ASN A 89 8.76 6.08 -1.46
N ALA A 90 9.03 6.48 -0.23
CA ALA A 90 9.01 5.59 0.92
C ALA A 90 7.56 5.30 1.33
N ILE A 91 7.34 4.17 2.00
CA ILE A 91 6.01 3.81 2.50
C ILE A 91 6.09 3.13 3.86
N ILE A 92 5.19 3.53 4.75
CA ILE A 92 4.96 2.87 6.03
C ILE A 92 3.55 2.31 6.01
N ILE A 93 3.43 0.98 6.11
CA ILE A 93 2.14 0.30 6.18
C ILE A 93 1.62 0.31 7.63
N ALA A 94 0.41 0.82 7.80
CA ALA A 94 -0.35 0.71 9.05
C ALA A 94 -1.48 -0.31 8.83
N PRO A 95 -1.30 -1.58 9.24
CA PRO A 95 -2.32 -2.60 9.09
C PRO A 95 -3.43 -2.46 10.12
N HIS A 96 -4.59 -3.05 9.83
CA HIS A 96 -5.62 -3.21 10.84
C HIS A 96 -5.10 -4.12 11.96
N PRO A 97 -5.34 -3.82 13.26
CA PRO A 97 -4.84 -4.63 14.39
C PRO A 97 -5.13 -6.13 14.27
N GLN A 98 -6.31 -6.51 13.77
CA GLN A 98 -6.72 -7.91 13.58
C GLN A 98 -6.11 -8.59 12.35
N SER A 99 -5.20 -7.94 11.63
CA SER A 99 -4.48 -8.50 10.48
C SER A 99 -3.01 -8.11 10.46
N LYS A 100 -2.46 -7.75 11.63
CA LYS A 100 -1.09 -7.23 11.75
C LYS A 100 -0.04 -8.25 11.31
N ARG A 101 -0.21 -9.53 11.68
CA ARG A 101 0.78 -10.59 11.40
C ARG A 101 0.86 -10.93 9.92
N CYS A 102 -0.29 -11.17 9.27
CA CYS A 102 -0.31 -11.50 7.86
C CYS A 102 0.10 -10.30 6.98
N SER A 103 -0.25 -9.07 7.38
CA SER A 103 0.20 -7.87 6.68
C SER A 103 1.71 -7.65 6.84
N ALA A 104 2.25 -7.82 8.06
CA ALA A 104 3.68 -7.69 8.32
C ALA A 104 4.49 -8.74 7.53
N LEU A 105 4.04 -10.01 7.50
CA LEU A 105 4.69 -11.04 6.70
C LEU A 105 4.72 -10.65 5.21
N ALA A 106 3.60 -10.18 4.65
CA ALA A 106 3.55 -9.75 3.25
C ALA A 106 4.51 -8.60 2.95
N VAL A 107 4.62 -7.63 3.85
CA VAL A 107 5.56 -6.50 3.74
C VAL A 107 7.00 -6.98 3.80
N ASN A 108 7.36 -7.83 4.76
CA ASN A 108 8.71 -8.34 4.94
C ASN A 108 9.16 -9.20 3.75
N LEU A 109 8.28 -10.04 3.20
CA LEU A 109 8.57 -10.80 1.98
C LEU A 109 8.89 -9.88 0.79
N ILE A 110 8.23 -8.72 0.68
CA ILE A 110 8.58 -7.75 -0.37
C ILE A 110 9.94 -7.11 -0.08
N LYS A 111 10.23 -6.74 1.18
CA LYS A 111 11.54 -6.21 1.56
C LYS A 111 12.67 -7.16 1.17
N ASP A 112 12.50 -8.44 1.47
CA ASP A 112 13.50 -9.48 1.14
C ASP A 112 13.70 -9.61 -0.38
N VAL A 113 12.60 -9.55 -1.15
CA VAL A 113 12.66 -9.61 -2.63
C VAL A 113 13.37 -8.41 -3.25
N VAL A 114 13.19 -7.21 -2.70
CA VAL A 114 13.76 -5.99 -3.28
C VAL A 114 15.17 -5.67 -2.75
N ALA A 115 15.57 -6.22 -1.60
CA ALA A 115 16.86 -5.97 -0.99
C ALA A 115 18.07 -6.26 -1.91
N PRO A 116 18.11 -7.36 -2.70
CA PRO A 116 19.22 -7.62 -3.62
C PRO A 116 19.38 -6.57 -4.74
N PHE A 117 18.38 -5.75 -4.97
CA PHE A 117 18.41 -4.66 -5.97
C PHE A 117 18.95 -3.33 -5.39
N GLY A 118 19.46 -3.33 -4.17
CA GLY A 118 20.01 -2.15 -3.51
C GLY A 118 18.94 -1.18 -2.98
N VAL A 119 17.71 -1.66 -2.78
CA VAL A 119 16.65 -0.85 -2.17
C VAL A 119 16.97 -0.63 -0.69
N PRO A 120 17.00 0.62 -0.19
CA PRO A 120 17.22 0.89 1.22
C PRO A 120 16.21 0.17 2.13
N ALA A 121 16.67 -0.42 3.23
CA ALA A 121 15.84 -1.20 4.14
C ALA A 121 14.66 -0.39 4.72
N ASP A 122 14.85 0.93 4.88
CA ASP A 122 13.85 1.82 5.46
C ASP A 122 12.82 2.34 4.44
N LEU A 123 12.99 2.03 3.16
CA LEU A 123 12.06 2.49 2.13
C LEU A 123 10.67 1.85 2.26
N ILE A 124 10.59 0.65 2.81
CA ILE A 124 9.35 -0.07 3.06
C ILE A 124 9.31 -0.47 4.53
N GLN A 125 8.32 0.01 5.24
CA GLN A 125 8.15 -0.29 6.67
C GLN A 125 6.73 -0.72 6.97
N VAL A 126 6.53 -1.37 8.12
CA VAL A 126 5.23 -1.76 8.65
C VAL A 126 5.18 -1.48 10.15
N ILE A 127 4.04 -1.05 10.65
CA ILE A 127 3.82 -0.92 12.10
C ILE A 127 3.47 -2.30 12.66
N ASP A 128 4.37 -2.89 13.43
CA ASP A 128 4.22 -4.24 13.99
C ASP A 128 3.08 -4.32 15.04
N GLU A 129 2.94 -3.29 15.86
CA GLU A 129 1.87 -3.16 16.85
C GLU A 129 0.98 -1.95 16.51
N PRO A 130 0.06 -2.10 15.52
CA PRO A 130 -0.80 -1.01 15.08
C PRO A 130 -1.86 -0.66 16.12
N SER A 131 -2.10 0.64 16.27
CA SER A 131 -3.20 1.20 17.05
C SER A 131 -3.80 2.40 16.33
N ILE A 132 -4.94 2.88 16.81
CA ILE A 132 -5.56 4.10 16.28
C ILE A 132 -4.61 5.29 16.46
N ASP A 133 -3.96 5.40 17.61
CA ASP A 133 -3.06 6.51 17.91
C ASP A 133 -1.81 6.49 17.05
N LYS A 134 -1.13 5.34 16.93
CA LYS A 134 0.01 5.20 16.01
C LYS A 134 -0.36 5.47 14.54
N THR A 135 -1.59 5.11 14.14
CA THR A 135 -2.07 5.40 12.80
C THR A 135 -2.27 6.90 12.59
N LYS A 136 -2.77 7.63 13.59
CA LYS A 136 -2.89 9.09 13.55
C LYS A 136 -1.52 9.76 13.53
N GLU A 137 -0.60 9.34 14.40
CA GLU A 137 0.78 9.82 14.40
C GLU A 137 1.45 9.65 13.04
N LEU A 138 1.27 8.48 12.41
CA LEU A 138 1.77 8.24 11.05
C LEU A 138 1.13 9.19 10.04
N MET A 139 -0.19 9.42 10.09
CA MET A 139 -0.87 10.35 9.20
C MET A 139 -0.35 11.79 9.37
N GLU A 140 -0.02 12.21 10.57
CA GLU A 140 0.53 13.54 10.87
C GLU A 140 1.99 13.68 10.41
N ALA A 141 2.77 12.61 10.51
CA ALA A 141 4.20 12.61 10.19
C ALA A 141 4.52 12.42 8.70
N CYS A 142 3.61 11.83 7.92
CA CYS A 142 3.83 11.53 6.51
C CYS A 142 3.61 12.74 5.57
N ASP A 143 3.95 12.58 4.29
CA ASP A 143 3.72 13.58 3.25
C ASP A 143 2.38 13.37 2.53
N VAL A 144 1.90 12.12 2.44
CA VAL A 144 0.62 11.75 1.83
C VAL A 144 0.01 10.53 2.51
N VAL A 145 -1.31 10.54 2.66
CA VAL A 145 -2.07 9.42 3.21
C VAL A 145 -2.80 8.66 2.10
N VAL A 146 -2.60 7.35 2.04
CA VAL A 146 -3.35 6.44 1.16
C VAL A 146 -4.11 5.44 2.04
N ALA A 147 -5.37 5.76 2.35
CA ALA A 147 -6.19 4.98 3.26
C ALA A 147 -7.17 4.07 2.53
N THR A 148 -7.24 2.81 2.97
CA THR A 148 -8.30 1.89 2.57
C THR A 148 -8.89 1.28 3.85
N GLY A 149 -10.18 1.50 4.09
CA GLY A 149 -10.82 1.05 5.32
C GLY A 149 -12.28 1.46 5.42
N GLY A 150 -12.85 1.32 6.59
CA GLY A 150 -14.21 1.81 6.87
C GLY A 150 -14.30 3.34 6.82
N MET A 151 -15.52 3.87 6.69
CA MET A 151 -15.76 5.32 6.59
C MET A 151 -15.14 6.15 7.73
N PRO A 152 -15.10 5.70 9.01
CA PRO A 152 -14.40 6.45 10.05
C PRO A 152 -12.92 6.67 9.76
N MET A 153 -12.22 5.63 9.24
CA MET A 153 -10.81 5.72 8.87
C MET A 153 -10.59 6.65 7.68
N VAL A 154 -11.46 6.59 6.68
CA VAL A 154 -11.42 7.48 5.51
C VAL A 154 -11.64 8.94 5.92
N LYS A 155 -12.59 9.21 6.81
CA LYS A 155 -12.80 10.55 7.38
C LYS A 155 -11.57 11.03 8.16
N SER A 156 -10.97 10.17 8.99
CA SER A 156 -9.74 10.49 9.72
C SER A 156 -8.59 10.85 8.76
N ALA A 157 -8.43 10.13 7.66
CA ALA A 157 -7.42 10.42 6.65
C ALA A 157 -7.63 11.82 6.03
N TYR A 158 -8.85 12.14 5.60
CA TYR A 158 -9.15 13.47 5.04
C TYR A 158 -9.06 14.61 6.06
N SER A 159 -9.19 14.31 7.36
CA SER A 159 -9.05 15.29 8.44
C SER A 159 -7.64 15.39 9.02
N SER A 160 -6.67 14.65 8.46
CA SER A 160 -5.28 14.62 8.96
C SER A 160 -4.47 15.87 8.64
N GLY A 161 -5.00 16.77 7.80
CA GLY A 161 -4.26 17.93 7.30
C GLY A 161 -3.23 17.63 6.22
N LYS A 162 -3.17 16.36 5.74
CA LYS A 162 -2.27 15.92 4.67
C LYS A 162 -3.04 15.63 3.39
N PRO A 163 -2.42 15.73 2.22
CA PRO A 163 -2.99 15.20 0.99
C PRO A 163 -3.39 13.73 1.20
N SER A 164 -4.64 13.39 0.88
CA SER A 164 -5.19 12.08 1.24
C SER A 164 -5.99 11.47 0.11
N PHE A 165 -5.78 10.17 -0.11
CA PHE A 165 -6.55 9.33 -1.01
C PHE A 165 -7.26 8.25 -0.19
N GLY A 166 -8.57 8.39 -0.04
CA GLY A 166 -9.38 7.48 0.77
C GLY A 166 -10.28 6.59 -0.08
N VAL A 167 -10.26 5.30 0.20
CA VAL A 167 -11.19 4.31 -0.37
C VAL A 167 -11.98 3.68 0.77
N GLY A 168 -13.27 3.97 0.81
CA GLY A 168 -14.21 3.43 1.78
C GLY A 168 -14.71 2.04 1.43
N ALA A 169 -15.71 1.56 2.18
CA ALA A 169 -16.44 0.35 1.83
C ALA A 169 -17.16 0.55 0.49
N GLY A 170 -17.07 -0.46 -0.38
CA GLY A 170 -17.89 -0.51 -1.60
C GLY A 170 -19.37 -0.77 -1.26
N ASN A 171 -20.24 -0.44 -2.19
CA ASN A 171 -21.68 -0.77 -2.10
C ASN A 171 -21.89 -2.22 -2.48
#